data_1297aaf929cdc0fc38f48858a1eb6e11
#
_entry.id   1297aaf929cdc0fc38f48858a1eb6e11
#
_cell.length_a   1.000
_cell.length_b   1.000
_cell.length_c   1.000
_cell.angle_alpha   90.00
_cell.angle_beta   90.00
_cell.angle_gamma   90.00
#
_symmetry.space_group_name_H-M   'P 1'
#
loop_
_entity.id
_entity.type
_entity.pdbx_description
1 polymer ?
#
loop_
_entity_poly.entity_id
_entity_poly.type
_entity_poly.pdbx_seq_one_letter_code
_entity_poly.pdbx_strand_id
1 'polypeptide(L)'
;MLRVGLTGGLGSGKSTVAGFLRELGAEVIEADALGRALMEPGQAVYGEIVRVFGPDVVDPDGRLNRKRLADLAFKGGRLQDLNTIVHPAAIAAQRSWMEEVFKRNPAAVAVVESALIFEVERDARLRGEQESVLVDWRRRFDRVVVVTAPEALKIARYAARVSPAGAGREAAAADARVRLKHQIPDAEKAARADYVLENTADQAALRAQTVELWQRLKA
;
A
#
# COMPACT_ATOMS: atom_id res chain seq x y z
N MET A 1 -16.19 -13.95 8.22
CA MET A 1 -15.53 -12.70 7.79
C MET A 1 -14.05 -12.78 8.07
N LEU A 2 -13.23 -12.44 7.07
CA LEU A 2 -11.78 -12.47 7.19
C LEU A 2 -11.18 -11.19 6.61
N ARG A 3 -10.43 -10.46 7.42
CA ARG A 3 -9.70 -9.24 7.02
C ARG A 3 -8.26 -9.61 6.68
N VAL A 4 -7.87 -9.38 5.43
CA VAL A 4 -6.53 -9.73 4.94
C VAL A 4 -5.77 -8.48 4.51
N GLY A 5 -4.56 -8.31 5.01
CA GLY A 5 -3.59 -7.35 4.52
C GLY A 5 -2.70 -7.98 3.46
N LEU A 6 -2.67 -7.46 2.24
CA LEU A 6 -1.76 -7.88 1.17
C LEU A 6 -0.67 -6.83 1.00
N THR A 7 0.58 -7.19 1.30
CA THR A 7 1.71 -6.26 1.25
C THR A 7 2.94 -6.83 0.53
N GLY A 8 4.00 -6.06 0.46
CA GLY A 8 5.27 -6.37 -0.20
C GLY A 8 5.91 -5.12 -0.78
N GLY A 9 7.16 -5.19 -1.17
CA GLY A 9 7.92 -4.06 -1.71
C GLY A 9 7.37 -3.53 -3.05
N LEU A 10 7.84 -2.35 -3.43
CA LEU A 10 7.59 -1.77 -4.74
C LEU A 10 8.00 -2.77 -5.84
N GLY A 11 7.12 -3.04 -6.80
CA GLY A 11 7.42 -3.97 -7.91
C GLY A 11 7.40 -5.45 -7.55
N SER A 12 7.02 -5.83 -6.32
CA SER A 12 6.95 -7.25 -5.91
C SER A 12 5.85 -8.05 -6.61
N GLY A 13 4.82 -7.40 -7.17
CA GLY A 13 3.69 -8.07 -7.84
C GLY A 13 2.42 -8.17 -7.00
N LYS A 14 2.28 -7.39 -5.93
CA LYS A 14 1.07 -7.31 -5.10
C LYS A 14 -0.21 -7.13 -5.91
N SER A 15 -0.22 -6.18 -6.84
CA SER A 15 -1.41 -5.88 -7.64
C SER A 15 -1.80 -7.04 -8.57
N THR A 16 -0.83 -7.87 -9.00
CA THR A 16 -1.11 -9.11 -9.74
C THR A 16 -1.80 -10.13 -8.84
N VAL A 17 -1.28 -10.34 -7.62
CA VAL A 17 -1.91 -11.20 -6.61
C VAL A 17 -3.30 -10.69 -6.24
N ALA A 18 -3.44 -9.37 -6.05
CA ALA A 18 -4.75 -8.74 -5.80
C ALA A 18 -5.76 -9.02 -6.92
N GLY A 19 -5.31 -8.96 -8.18
CA GLY A 19 -6.11 -9.34 -9.35
C GLY A 19 -6.57 -10.80 -9.29
N PHE A 20 -5.67 -11.73 -9.02
CA PHE A 20 -6.02 -13.16 -8.88
C PHE A 20 -6.97 -13.42 -7.72
N LEU A 21 -6.79 -12.74 -6.57
CA LEU A 21 -7.71 -12.88 -5.45
C LEU A 21 -9.11 -12.35 -5.79
N ARG A 22 -9.24 -11.26 -6.58
CA ARG A 22 -10.54 -10.79 -7.08
C ARG A 22 -11.22 -11.84 -7.97
N GLU A 23 -10.48 -12.44 -8.89
CA GLU A 23 -10.99 -13.51 -9.76
C GLU A 23 -11.47 -14.75 -8.96
N LEU A 24 -10.84 -15.01 -7.82
CA LEU A 24 -11.20 -16.10 -6.91
C LEU A 24 -12.37 -15.76 -5.98
N GLY A 25 -12.84 -14.50 -5.98
CA GLY A 25 -14.01 -14.05 -5.22
C GLY A 25 -13.69 -13.25 -3.95
N ALA A 26 -12.46 -12.78 -3.77
CA ALA A 26 -12.14 -11.82 -2.72
C ALA A 26 -12.66 -10.41 -3.08
N GLU A 27 -13.14 -9.70 -2.08
CA GLU A 27 -13.34 -8.24 -2.15
C GLU A 27 -12.00 -7.55 -1.91
N VAL A 28 -11.54 -6.74 -2.87
CA VAL A 28 -10.19 -6.16 -2.79
C VAL A 28 -10.22 -4.65 -3.00
N ILE A 29 -9.61 -3.89 -2.07
CA ILE A 29 -9.36 -2.46 -2.21
C ILE A 29 -7.87 -2.16 -2.24
N GLU A 30 -7.48 -1.15 -3.00
CA GLU A 30 -6.11 -0.65 -3.08
C GLU A 30 -5.97 0.58 -2.16
N ALA A 31 -5.14 0.48 -1.13
CA ALA A 31 -4.92 1.57 -0.17
C ALA A 31 -4.39 2.84 -0.83
N ASP A 32 -3.57 2.71 -1.87
CA ASP A 32 -3.05 3.85 -2.63
C ASP A 32 -4.15 4.60 -3.41
N ALA A 33 -5.11 3.87 -3.98
CA ALA A 33 -6.27 4.47 -4.67
C ALA A 33 -7.19 5.19 -3.66
N LEU A 34 -7.43 4.54 -2.52
CA LEU A 34 -8.22 5.12 -1.43
C LEU A 34 -7.56 6.39 -0.88
N GLY A 35 -6.25 6.34 -0.60
CA GLY A 35 -5.49 7.51 -0.15
C GLY A 35 -5.56 8.67 -1.16
N ARG A 36 -5.49 8.37 -2.46
CA ARG A 36 -5.66 9.40 -3.50
C ARG A 36 -7.06 10.02 -3.50
N ALA A 37 -8.10 9.23 -3.29
CA ALA A 37 -9.47 9.73 -3.21
C ALA A 37 -9.69 10.64 -2.00
N LEU A 38 -9.09 10.31 -0.85
CA LEU A 38 -9.14 11.14 0.35
C LEU A 38 -8.43 12.50 0.21
N MET A 39 -7.51 12.61 -0.76
CA MET A 39 -6.78 13.85 -1.06
C MET A 39 -7.45 14.69 -2.16
N GLU A 40 -8.62 14.33 -2.67
CA GLU A 40 -9.35 15.15 -3.65
C GLU A 40 -10.00 16.38 -2.99
N PRO A 41 -10.24 17.48 -3.73
CA PRO A 41 -10.88 18.68 -3.21
C PRO A 41 -12.21 18.36 -2.51
N GLY A 42 -12.46 19.03 -1.38
CA GLY A 42 -13.64 18.82 -0.55
C GLY A 42 -13.49 17.71 0.51
N GLN A 43 -12.43 16.92 0.48
CA GLN A 43 -12.13 15.94 1.52
C GLN A 43 -11.42 16.59 2.72
N ALA A 44 -11.66 16.08 3.93
CA ALA A 44 -11.01 16.58 5.14
C ALA A 44 -9.47 16.49 5.06
N VAL A 45 -8.95 15.39 4.51
CA VAL A 45 -7.50 15.17 4.30
C VAL A 45 -6.91 16.22 3.37
N TYR A 46 -7.62 16.60 2.28
CA TYR A 46 -7.20 17.69 1.41
C TYR A 46 -7.04 19.00 2.18
N GLY A 47 -8.07 19.39 2.95
CA GLY A 47 -8.04 20.62 3.73
C GLY A 47 -6.87 20.65 4.74
N GLU A 48 -6.63 19.53 5.40
CA GLU A 48 -5.54 19.42 6.38
C GLU A 48 -4.16 19.47 5.71
N ILE A 49 -3.99 18.86 4.54
CA ILE A 49 -2.74 18.98 3.75
C ILE A 49 -2.49 20.43 3.37
N VAL A 50 -3.51 21.14 2.85
CA VAL A 50 -3.36 22.56 2.48
C VAL A 50 -3.03 23.42 3.70
N ARG A 51 -3.66 23.15 4.85
CA ARG A 51 -3.37 23.85 6.10
C ARG A 51 -1.93 23.68 6.57
N VAL A 52 -1.39 22.46 6.47
CA VAL A 52 -0.05 22.09 6.98
C VAL A 52 1.06 22.46 5.98
N PHE A 53 0.84 22.20 4.69
CA PHE A 53 1.86 22.39 3.64
C PHE A 53 1.79 23.75 2.96
N GLY A 54 0.70 24.50 3.21
CA GLY A 54 0.47 25.83 2.62
C GLY A 54 -0.27 25.76 1.27
N PRO A 55 -0.77 26.93 0.80
CA PRO A 55 -1.55 27.00 -0.45
C PRO A 55 -0.74 26.67 -1.69
N ASP A 56 0.56 26.77 -1.63
CA ASP A 56 1.47 26.47 -2.73
C ASP A 56 1.43 25.02 -3.21
N VAL A 57 0.86 24.10 -2.43
CA VAL A 57 0.67 22.71 -2.85
C VAL A 57 -0.62 22.50 -3.67
N VAL A 58 -1.34 23.58 -4.01
CA VAL A 58 -2.56 23.54 -4.80
C VAL A 58 -2.30 24.08 -6.20
N ASP A 59 -2.72 23.36 -7.23
CA ASP A 59 -2.70 23.80 -8.62
C ASP A 59 -3.84 24.79 -8.90
N PRO A 60 -3.78 25.57 -9.99
CA PRO A 60 -4.83 26.53 -10.36
C PRO A 60 -6.24 25.93 -10.56
N ASP A 61 -6.31 24.62 -10.81
CA ASP A 61 -7.59 23.87 -10.93
C ASP A 61 -8.18 23.46 -9.55
N GLY A 62 -7.51 23.85 -8.46
CA GLY A 62 -7.93 23.54 -7.08
C GLY A 62 -7.51 22.18 -6.58
N ARG A 63 -6.79 21.37 -7.35
CA ARG A 63 -6.29 20.05 -6.93
C ARG A 63 -4.92 20.15 -6.30
N LEU A 64 -4.55 19.14 -5.50
CA LEU A 64 -3.19 19.07 -4.98
C LEU A 64 -2.17 18.81 -6.10
N ASN A 65 -1.14 19.65 -6.16
CA ASN A 65 0.05 19.43 -6.96
C ASN A 65 0.85 18.27 -6.35
N ARG A 66 0.57 17.06 -6.83
CA ARG A 66 1.17 15.82 -6.28
C ARG A 66 2.68 15.80 -6.39
N LYS A 67 3.25 16.40 -7.45
CA LYS A 67 4.70 16.50 -7.61
C LYS A 67 5.30 17.43 -6.55
N ARG A 68 4.74 18.60 -6.36
CA ARG A 68 5.21 19.57 -5.37
C ARG A 68 5.06 19.03 -3.94
N LEU A 69 3.92 18.40 -3.63
CA LEU A 69 3.70 17.77 -2.34
C LEU A 69 4.71 16.62 -2.09
N ALA A 70 4.99 15.79 -3.10
CA ALA A 70 6.01 14.75 -3.02
C ALA A 70 7.42 15.34 -2.83
N ASP A 71 7.76 16.40 -3.55
CA ASP A 71 9.06 17.08 -3.36
C ASP A 71 9.22 17.64 -1.95
N LEU A 72 8.19 18.28 -1.39
CA LEU A 72 8.20 18.75 0.00
C LEU A 72 8.28 17.60 1.01
N ALA A 73 7.53 16.52 0.79
CA ALA A 73 7.53 15.36 1.67
C ALA A 73 8.89 14.64 1.64
N PHE A 74 9.38 14.26 0.47
CA PHE A 74 10.57 13.40 0.36
C PHE A 74 11.88 14.18 0.40
N LYS A 75 11.99 15.31 -0.35
CA LYS A 75 13.21 16.13 -0.41
C LYS A 75 13.25 17.19 0.69
N GLY A 76 12.09 17.71 1.07
CA GLY A 76 11.94 18.70 2.15
C GLY A 76 11.89 18.09 3.56
N GLY A 77 12.02 16.76 3.71
CA GLY A 77 12.04 16.08 5.01
C GLY A 77 10.69 16.06 5.75
N ARG A 78 9.58 16.36 5.07
CA ARG A 78 8.25 16.50 5.67
C ARG A 78 7.34 15.29 5.45
N LEU A 79 7.94 14.11 5.15
CA LEU A 79 7.19 12.89 4.93
C LEU A 79 6.36 12.47 6.15
N GLN A 80 6.89 12.67 7.36
CA GLN A 80 6.17 12.36 8.58
C GLN A 80 4.94 13.24 8.79
N ASP A 81 5.01 14.53 8.43
CA ASP A 81 3.85 15.42 8.49
C ASP A 81 2.72 14.90 7.58
N LEU A 82 3.07 14.52 6.34
CA LEU A 82 2.12 13.96 5.39
C LEU A 82 1.53 12.64 5.89
N ASN A 83 2.37 11.74 6.39
CA ASN A 83 1.95 10.44 6.90
C ASN A 83 1.02 10.56 8.11
N THR A 84 1.25 11.53 8.99
CA THR A 84 0.40 11.80 10.16
C THR A 84 -1.01 12.23 9.75
N ILE A 85 -1.16 12.91 8.62
CA ILE A 85 -2.46 13.32 8.09
C ILE A 85 -3.13 12.16 7.34
N VAL A 86 -2.40 11.50 6.44
CA VAL A 86 -2.98 10.55 5.48
C VAL A 86 -3.23 9.17 6.10
N HIS A 87 -2.30 8.64 6.90
CA HIS A 87 -2.41 7.26 7.38
C HIS A 87 -3.64 7.01 8.26
N PRO A 88 -3.96 7.83 9.28
CA PRO A 88 -5.15 7.60 10.10
C PRO A 88 -6.44 7.62 9.28
N ALA A 89 -6.56 8.59 8.37
CA ALA A 89 -7.74 8.72 7.52
C ALA A 89 -7.88 7.55 6.54
N ALA A 90 -6.77 7.12 5.91
CA ALA A 90 -6.78 5.97 5.02
C ALA A 90 -7.16 4.67 5.75
N ILE A 91 -6.65 4.47 6.96
CA ILE A 91 -6.97 3.27 7.77
C ILE A 91 -8.42 3.30 8.26
N ALA A 92 -8.94 4.46 8.65
CA ALA A 92 -10.35 4.61 8.99
C ALA A 92 -11.26 4.28 7.79
N ALA A 93 -10.92 4.78 6.61
CA ALA A 93 -11.66 4.49 5.38
C ALA A 93 -11.56 3.01 4.96
N GLN A 94 -10.40 2.36 5.13
CA GLN A 94 -10.24 0.92 4.91
C GLN A 94 -11.15 0.11 5.85
N ARG A 95 -11.21 0.50 7.11
CA ARG A 95 -12.06 -0.14 8.10
C ARG A 95 -13.55 -0.01 7.72
N SER A 96 -14.01 1.19 7.40
CA SER A 96 -15.39 1.42 6.97
C SER A 96 -15.74 0.61 5.72
N TRP A 97 -14.83 0.54 4.75
CA TRP A 97 -15.02 -0.28 3.56
C TRP A 97 -15.16 -1.77 3.91
N MET A 98 -14.30 -2.32 4.78
CA MET A 98 -14.42 -3.72 5.23
C MET A 98 -15.74 -3.97 5.95
N GLU A 99 -16.19 -3.05 6.81
CA GLU A 99 -17.48 -3.14 7.50
C GLU A 99 -18.65 -3.20 6.50
N GLU A 100 -18.62 -2.39 5.43
CA GLU A 100 -19.63 -2.45 4.36
C GLU A 100 -19.57 -3.75 3.56
N VAL A 101 -18.39 -4.28 3.28
CA VAL A 101 -18.23 -5.61 2.65
C VAL A 101 -18.90 -6.68 3.52
N PHE A 102 -18.62 -6.71 4.81
CA PHE A 102 -19.15 -7.74 5.72
C PHE A 102 -20.63 -7.59 6.02
N LYS A 103 -21.20 -6.38 5.96
CA LYS A 103 -22.66 -6.18 6.02
C LYS A 103 -23.35 -6.84 4.83
N ARG A 104 -22.76 -6.75 3.63
CA ARG A 104 -23.32 -7.35 2.42
C ARG A 104 -23.09 -8.86 2.35
N ASN A 105 -21.93 -9.33 2.80
CA ASN A 105 -21.56 -10.75 2.81
C ASN A 105 -20.71 -11.08 4.05
N PRO A 106 -21.32 -11.61 5.12
CA PRO A 106 -20.58 -11.99 6.35
C PRO A 106 -19.51 -13.06 6.14
N ALA A 107 -19.56 -13.83 5.05
CA ALA A 107 -18.57 -14.85 4.72
C ALA A 107 -17.44 -14.33 3.79
N ALA A 108 -17.45 -13.05 3.45
CA ALA A 108 -16.45 -12.47 2.54
C ALA A 108 -15.03 -12.55 3.10
N VAL A 109 -14.07 -12.58 2.19
CA VAL A 109 -12.65 -12.29 2.43
C VAL A 109 -12.40 -10.88 1.89
N ALA A 110 -12.16 -9.93 2.79
CA ALA A 110 -11.86 -8.55 2.45
C ALA A 110 -10.35 -8.31 2.48
N VAL A 111 -9.79 -7.93 1.35
CA VAL A 111 -8.34 -7.76 1.16
C VAL A 111 -8.01 -6.28 0.97
N VAL A 112 -7.09 -5.76 1.77
CA VAL A 112 -6.50 -4.43 1.57
C VAL A 112 -5.10 -4.60 1.00
N GLU A 113 -4.91 -4.19 -0.26
CA GLU A 113 -3.59 -4.12 -0.88
C GLU A 113 -2.89 -2.84 -0.47
N SER A 114 -1.73 -2.95 0.20
CA SER A 114 -0.93 -1.80 0.61
C SER A 114 0.56 -2.16 0.67
N ALA A 115 1.42 -1.31 0.15
CA ALA A 115 2.87 -1.48 0.30
C ALA A 115 3.38 -1.17 1.72
N LEU A 116 2.58 -0.48 2.54
CA LEU A 116 3.03 0.21 3.74
C LEU A 116 2.41 -0.33 5.05
N ILE A 117 1.92 -1.59 5.08
CA ILE A 117 1.24 -2.15 6.28
C ILE A 117 2.16 -2.08 7.51
N PHE A 118 3.40 -2.49 7.38
CA PHE A 118 4.38 -2.52 8.47
C PHE A 118 5.07 -1.17 8.68
N GLU A 119 5.22 -0.37 7.61
CA GLU A 119 5.77 0.99 7.69
C GLU A 119 4.87 1.91 8.51
N VAL A 120 3.55 1.80 8.34
CA VAL A 120 2.57 2.53 9.16
C VAL A 120 2.75 2.21 10.65
N GLU A 121 2.94 0.94 10.99
CA GLU A 121 3.18 0.52 12.36
C GLU A 121 4.50 1.08 12.90
N ARG A 122 5.60 0.92 12.14
CA ARG A 122 6.90 1.48 12.50
C ARG A 122 6.82 2.99 12.76
N ASP A 123 6.19 3.72 11.83
CA ASP A 123 6.12 5.18 11.90
C ASP A 123 5.25 5.65 13.07
N ALA A 124 4.15 4.95 13.37
CA ALA A 124 3.32 5.23 14.54
C ALA A 124 4.08 5.01 15.87
N ARG A 125 4.81 3.90 15.97
CA ARG A 125 5.67 3.61 17.14
C ARG A 125 6.78 4.65 17.31
N LEU A 126 7.40 5.10 16.23
CA LEU A 126 8.43 6.15 16.27
C LEU A 126 7.87 7.50 16.75
N ARG A 127 6.56 7.76 16.53
CA ARG A 127 5.87 8.93 17.10
C ARG A 127 5.44 8.75 18.56
N GLY A 128 5.72 7.60 19.18
CA GLY A 128 5.34 7.32 20.56
C GLY A 128 3.88 6.91 20.77
N GLU A 129 3.16 6.58 19.69
CA GLU A 129 1.79 6.04 19.80
C GLU A 129 1.83 4.68 20.48
N GLN A 130 0.93 4.44 21.46
CA GLN A 130 0.90 3.17 22.21
C GLN A 130 -0.41 2.39 22.00
N GLU A 131 -1.54 3.08 21.90
CA GLU A 131 -2.87 2.45 21.85
C GLU A 131 -3.59 2.59 20.51
N SER A 132 -2.98 3.27 19.53
CA SER A 132 -3.54 3.47 18.21
C SER A 132 -3.67 2.14 17.43
N VAL A 133 -4.68 2.05 16.57
CA VAL A 133 -4.80 0.95 15.59
C VAL A 133 -3.63 0.92 14.59
N LEU A 134 -2.83 1.98 14.56
CA LEU A 134 -1.66 2.11 13.70
C LEU A 134 -0.46 1.31 14.21
N VAL A 135 -0.33 1.11 15.53
CA VAL A 135 0.87 0.51 16.17
C VAL A 135 0.93 -1.02 16.08
N ASP A 136 -0.16 -1.66 15.66
CA ASP A 136 -0.21 -3.12 15.48
C ASP A 136 -1.13 -3.46 14.30
N TRP A 137 -0.58 -4.06 13.27
CA TRP A 137 -1.34 -4.49 12.11
C TRP A 137 -2.41 -5.54 12.47
N ARG A 138 -2.22 -6.35 13.54
CA ARG A 138 -3.19 -7.34 14.03
C ARG A 138 -4.51 -6.73 14.50
N ARG A 139 -4.51 -5.45 14.85
CA ARG A 139 -5.75 -4.71 15.14
C ARG A 139 -6.56 -4.39 13.88
N ARG A 140 -5.91 -4.45 12.70
CA ARG A 140 -6.50 -4.12 11.40
C ARG A 140 -6.85 -5.36 10.57
N PHE A 141 -6.02 -6.40 10.66
CA PHE A 141 -6.11 -7.59 9.83
C PHE A 141 -6.04 -8.86 10.67
N ASP A 142 -6.77 -9.88 10.24
CA ASP A 142 -6.73 -11.22 10.84
C ASP A 142 -5.56 -12.03 10.26
N ARG A 143 -5.18 -11.75 9.00
CA ARG A 143 -4.02 -12.34 8.30
C ARG A 143 -3.28 -11.29 7.47
N VAL A 144 -1.98 -11.46 7.37
CA VAL A 144 -1.14 -10.67 6.46
C VAL A 144 -0.40 -11.59 5.49
N VAL A 145 -0.50 -11.25 4.21
CA VAL A 145 0.18 -11.90 3.09
C VAL A 145 1.26 -10.96 2.56
N VAL A 146 2.48 -11.45 2.46
CA VAL A 146 3.61 -10.70 1.88
C VAL A 146 3.97 -11.30 0.52
N VAL A 147 4.04 -10.45 -0.49
CA VAL A 147 4.58 -10.83 -1.82
C VAL A 147 6.01 -10.35 -1.90
N THR A 148 6.95 -11.28 -2.06
CA THR A 148 8.38 -11.02 -2.18
C THR A 148 8.85 -11.18 -3.63
N ALA A 149 9.92 -10.48 -3.97
CA ALA A 149 10.67 -10.71 -5.21
C ALA A 149 12.11 -10.19 -5.04
N PRO A 150 13.09 -10.72 -5.79
CA PRO A 150 14.44 -10.19 -5.84
C PRO A 150 14.44 -8.70 -6.18
N GLU A 151 15.29 -7.92 -5.51
CA GLU A 151 15.32 -6.46 -5.67
C GLU A 151 15.54 -6.03 -7.12
N ALA A 152 16.43 -6.71 -7.84
CA ALA A 152 16.67 -6.44 -9.26
C ALA A 152 15.39 -6.58 -10.11
N LEU A 153 14.58 -7.62 -9.85
CA LEU A 153 13.29 -7.83 -10.51
C LEU A 153 12.28 -6.75 -10.14
N LYS A 154 12.22 -6.37 -8.88
CA LYS A 154 11.33 -5.29 -8.41
C LYS A 154 11.63 -3.97 -9.12
N ILE A 155 12.92 -3.60 -9.21
CA ILE A 155 13.38 -2.39 -9.90
C ILE A 155 13.05 -2.46 -11.40
N ALA A 156 13.35 -3.58 -12.05
CA ALA A 156 13.09 -3.77 -13.48
C ALA A 156 11.58 -3.68 -13.81
N ARG A 157 10.72 -4.33 -13.01
CA ARG A 157 9.26 -4.28 -13.17
C ARG A 157 8.70 -2.87 -12.96
N TYR A 158 9.20 -2.16 -11.96
CA TYR A 158 8.80 -0.77 -11.73
C TYR A 158 9.20 0.12 -12.89
N ALA A 159 10.47 0.06 -13.33
CA ALA A 159 10.98 0.87 -14.42
C ALA A 159 10.25 0.59 -15.75
N ALA A 160 9.92 -0.68 -16.04
CA ALA A 160 9.14 -1.04 -17.22
C ALA A 160 7.69 -0.47 -17.17
N ARG A 161 7.06 -0.46 -15.99
CA ARG A 161 5.71 0.07 -15.81
C ARG A 161 5.65 1.60 -15.95
N VAL A 162 6.64 2.32 -15.40
CA VAL A 162 6.68 3.79 -15.41
C VAL A 162 7.16 4.33 -16.76
N SER A 163 8.05 3.60 -17.43
CA SER A 163 8.63 3.98 -18.72
C SER A 163 8.50 2.84 -19.76
N PRO A 164 7.27 2.55 -20.22
CA PRO A 164 7.04 1.44 -21.16
C PRO A 164 7.80 1.61 -22.48
N ALA A 165 7.92 2.83 -23.00
CA ALA A 165 8.65 3.16 -24.23
C ALA A 165 10.18 3.10 -24.08
N GLY A 166 10.72 2.82 -22.87
CA GLY A 166 12.15 2.71 -22.63
C GLY A 166 12.88 4.02 -22.34
N ALA A 167 12.42 5.16 -22.82
CA ALA A 167 12.99 6.46 -22.50
C ALA A 167 12.79 6.77 -21.00
N GLY A 168 13.89 7.05 -20.27
CA GLY A 168 13.83 7.32 -18.82
C GLY A 168 13.83 6.10 -17.91
N ARG A 169 14.06 4.88 -18.42
CA ARG A 169 14.13 3.66 -17.60
C ARG A 169 15.17 3.73 -16.48
N GLU A 170 16.33 4.31 -16.76
CA GLU A 170 17.36 4.45 -15.73
C GLU A 170 16.93 5.42 -14.63
N ALA A 171 16.28 6.53 -14.97
CA ALA A 171 15.71 7.46 -14.00
C ALA A 171 14.61 6.79 -13.16
N ALA A 172 13.73 5.99 -13.78
CA ALA A 172 12.72 5.21 -13.08
C ALA A 172 13.34 4.13 -12.19
N ALA A 173 14.43 3.48 -12.61
CA ALA A 173 15.17 2.52 -11.78
C ALA A 173 15.83 3.20 -10.59
N ALA A 174 16.38 4.41 -10.76
CA ALA A 174 16.94 5.21 -9.67
C ALA A 174 15.85 5.61 -8.66
N ASP A 175 14.68 6.07 -9.13
CA ASP A 175 13.51 6.35 -8.28
C ASP A 175 13.06 5.11 -7.49
N ALA A 176 13.01 3.94 -8.15
CA ALA A 176 12.69 2.68 -7.48
C ALA A 176 13.65 2.36 -6.33
N ARG A 177 14.96 2.51 -6.54
CA ARG A 177 15.98 2.28 -5.49
C ARG A 177 15.78 3.21 -4.30
N VAL A 178 15.49 4.50 -4.55
CA VAL A 178 15.19 5.46 -3.48
C VAL A 178 13.96 5.05 -2.69
N ARG A 179 12.87 4.70 -3.35
CA ARG A 179 11.63 4.27 -2.69
C ARG A 179 11.79 2.99 -1.88
N LEU A 180 12.54 2.01 -2.41
CA LEU A 180 12.81 0.74 -1.73
C LEU A 180 13.62 0.95 -0.43
N LYS A 181 14.55 1.92 -0.39
CA LYS A 181 15.29 2.27 0.82
C LYS A 181 14.42 2.82 1.97
N HIS A 182 13.27 3.40 1.64
CA HIS A 182 12.32 3.89 2.65
C HIS A 182 11.35 2.79 3.13
N GLN A 183 11.28 1.66 2.42
CA GLN A 183 10.44 0.52 2.79
C GLN A 183 11.20 -0.44 3.71
N ILE A 184 10.46 -1.13 4.57
CA ILE A 184 10.98 -2.26 5.35
C ILE A 184 11.40 -3.37 4.36
N PRO A 185 12.56 -4.00 4.54
CA PRO A 185 13.04 -5.09 3.68
C PRO A 185 12.04 -6.25 3.58
N ASP A 186 11.94 -6.88 2.41
CA ASP A 186 11.01 -8.00 2.19
C ASP A 186 11.23 -9.15 3.18
N ALA A 187 12.49 -9.44 3.54
CA ALA A 187 12.80 -10.49 4.53
C ALA A 187 12.21 -10.19 5.92
N GLU A 188 12.27 -8.94 6.36
CA GLU A 188 11.68 -8.51 7.63
C GLU A 188 10.15 -8.55 7.58
N LYS A 189 9.54 -8.14 6.45
CA LYS A 189 8.09 -8.26 6.24
C LYS A 189 7.66 -9.72 6.24
N ALA A 190 8.39 -10.59 5.54
CA ALA A 190 8.10 -12.02 5.45
C ALA A 190 8.16 -12.72 6.82
N ALA A 191 9.13 -12.37 7.66
CA ALA A 191 9.25 -12.91 9.02
C ALA A 191 8.07 -12.55 9.95
N ARG A 192 7.27 -11.55 9.57
CA ARG A 192 6.13 -11.04 10.35
C ARG A 192 4.77 -11.41 9.73
N ALA A 193 4.76 -12.03 8.56
CA ALA A 193 3.58 -12.39 7.82
C ALA A 193 3.03 -13.76 8.22
N ASP A 194 1.72 -13.97 8.00
CA ASP A 194 1.10 -15.29 8.11
C ASP A 194 1.37 -16.14 6.86
N TYR A 195 1.48 -15.48 5.69
CA TYR A 195 1.73 -16.14 4.40
C TYR A 195 2.72 -15.33 3.56
N VAL A 196 3.57 -16.04 2.83
CA VAL A 196 4.53 -15.45 1.89
C VAL A 196 4.32 -16.06 0.51
N LEU A 197 4.20 -15.20 -0.51
CA LEU A 197 4.18 -15.58 -1.91
C LEU A 197 5.47 -15.11 -2.58
N GLU A 198 6.19 -16.01 -3.22
CA GLU A 198 7.46 -15.71 -3.88
C GLU A 198 7.25 -15.48 -5.38
N ASN A 199 7.38 -14.24 -5.81
CA ASN A 199 7.22 -13.85 -7.21
C ASN A 199 8.57 -13.83 -7.95
N THR A 200 9.21 -14.99 -8.02
CA THR A 200 10.54 -15.20 -8.64
C THR A 200 10.46 -15.84 -10.03
N ALA A 201 9.33 -16.46 -10.34
CA ALA A 201 9.08 -17.17 -11.59
C ALA A 201 8.08 -16.40 -12.48
N ASP A 202 7.39 -17.11 -13.34
CA ASP A 202 6.37 -16.56 -14.23
C ASP A 202 5.02 -16.28 -13.52
N GLN A 203 4.11 -15.71 -14.27
CA GLN A 203 2.79 -15.36 -13.76
C GLN A 203 1.92 -16.59 -13.43
N ALA A 204 2.13 -17.72 -14.13
CA ALA A 204 1.40 -18.94 -13.87
C ALA A 204 1.77 -19.54 -12.51
N ALA A 205 3.06 -19.55 -12.17
CA ALA A 205 3.54 -20.00 -10.87
C ALA A 205 3.00 -19.12 -9.72
N LEU A 206 2.98 -17.80 -9.91
CA LEU A 206 2.40 -16.89 -8.92
C LEU A 206 0.89 -17.10 -8.75
N ARG A 207 0.18 -17.39 -9.85
CA ARG A 207 -1.24 -17.72 -9.82
C ARG A 207 -1.49 -19.03 -9.04
N ALA A 208 -0.69 -20.06 -9.27
CA ALA A 208 -0.81 -21.33 -8.54
C ALA A 208 -0.64 -21.12 -7.02
N GLN A 209 0.38 -20.39 -6.61
CA GLN A 209 0.58 -20.02 -5.20
C GLN A 209 -0.62 -19.22 -4.63
N THR A 210 -1.21 -18.32 -5.44
CA THR A 210 -2.37 -17.53 -5.01
C THR A 210 -3.62 -18.39 -4.84
N VAL A 211 -3.83 -19.39 -5.71
CA VAL A 211 -4.94 -20.34 -5.58
C VAL A 211 -4.80 -21.19 -4.31
N GLU A 212 -3.59 -21.68 -4.02
CA GLU A 212 -3.32 -22.41 -2.79
C GLU A 212 -3.55 -21.53 -1.54
N LEU A 213 -3.05 -20.29 -1.57
CA LEU A 213 -3.33 -19.31 -0.52
C LEU A 213 -4.83 -19.11 -0.31
N TRP A 214 -5.59 -18.95 -1.39
CA TRP A 214 -7.04 -18.75 -1.33
C TRP A 214 -7.76 -19.89 -0.62
N GLN A 215 -7.38 -21.12 -0.90
CA GLN A 215 -7.94 -22.31 -0.22
C GLN A 215 -7.67 -22.25 1.30
N ARG A 216 -6.45 -21.86 1.70
CA ARG A 216 -6.09 -21.70 3.12
C ARG A 216 -6.81 -20.54 3.81
N LEU A 217 -7.11 -19.47 3.09
CA LEU A 217 -7.85 -18.33 3.65
C LEU A 217 -9.35 -18.65 3.86
N LYS A 218 -9.88 -19.66 3.16
CA LYS A 218 -11.28 -20.09 3.25
C LYS A 218 -11.49 -21.30 4.18
N ALA A 219 -10.44 -21.99 4.56
CA ALA A 219 -10.46 -23.05 5.56
C ALA A 219 -10.66 -22.50 6.97
#